data_289e045e120086c5b668145fcf522b3e
#
_entry.id   289e045e120086c5b668145fcf522b3e
#
_cell.length_a   1.000
_cell.length_b   1.000
_cell.length_c   1.000
_cell.angle_alpha   90.00
_cell.angle_beta   90.00
_cell.angle_gamma   90.00
#
_symmetry.space_group_name_H-M   'P 1'
#
loop_
_entity.id
_entity.type
_entity.pdbx_description
1 polymer ?
#
loop_
_entity_poly.entity_id
_entity_poly.type
_entity_poly.pdbx_seq_one_letter_code
_entity_poly.pdbx_strand_id
1 'polypeptide(L)'
;MRNLRLDICYDGTRYRGWQRLPGRDDTIQGKLEIALSRILEEPIEVSGSGRTDAGVHALHQAANFHCESAMPAGEILSKLRQYLPEDIGIYSCVDVPPRFHARLNARAKTYRYRIWNSREPCVFQRRYVAVMPERLDLNAMRRGAALLTGEHDFSAFCGNARMKKSTVRRIDSIDIQRQGEEIQILFTGNGFLYNMVRILVGTLVEVGRGERETESIPSLFGGKREDAGFLAPAQGLCLMEVVY
;
A
#
# COMPACT_ATOMS: atom_id res chain seq x y z
N MET A 1 6.07 -19.86 22.70
CA MET A 1 5.28 -19.05 21.73
C MET A 1 6.03 -19.00 20.40
N ARG A 2 5.43 -19.50 19.31
CA ARG A 2 5.96 -19.47 17.94
C ARG A 2 5.64 -18.13 17.29
N ASN A 3 6.45 -17.74 16.32
CA ASN A 3 6.18 -16.57 15.47
C ASN A 3 6.09 -17.03 14.01
N LEU A 4 4.98 -16.75 13.35
CA LEU A 4 4.75 -17.14 11.95
C LEU A 4 4.54 -15.92 11.09
N ARG A 5 5.10 -15.97 9.86
CA ARG A 5 4.91 -14.95 8.83
C ARG A 5 3.95 -15.45 7.76
N LEU A 6 3.04 -14.58 7.38
CA LEU A 6 2.13 -14.75 6.25
C LEU A 6 2.58 -13.84 5.10
N ASP A 7 2.51 -14.36 3.88
CA ASP A 7 2.54 -13.57 2.64
C ASP A 7 1.13 -13.56 2.05
N ILE A 8 0.55 -12.38 1.85
CA ILE A 8 -0.89 -12.16 1.72
C ILE A 8 -1.16 -11.32 0.48
N CYS A 9 -2.16 -11.71 -0.33
CA CYS A 9 -2.74 -10.83 -1.34
C CYS A 9 -4.20 -10.53 -1.04
N TYR A 10 -4.69 -9.36 -1.49
CA TYR A 10 -6.11 -9.03 -1.37
C TYR A 10 -6.59 -7.98 -2.37
N ASP A 11 -7.83 -8.14 -2.78
CA ASP A 11 -8.63 -7.08 -3.39
C ASP A 11 -9.26 -6.22 -2.29
N GLY A 12 -8.75 -5.00 -2.13
CA GLY A 12 -9.18 -4.09 -1.07
C GLY A 12 -10.55 -3.42 -1.29
N THR A 13 -11.20 -3.65 -2.43
CA THR A 13 -12.41 -2.92 -2.87
C THR A 13 -13.51 -2.89 -1.81
N ARG A 14 -13.75 -4.02 -1.12
CA ARG A 14 -14.82 -4.16 -0.14
C ARG A 14 -14.39 -3.86 1.29
N TYR A 15 -13.11 -3.52 1.52
CA TYR A 15 -12.53 -3.39 2.84
C TYR A 15 -12.27 -1.92 3.22
N ARG A 16 -12.44 -1.62 4.49
CA ARG A 16 -12.08 -0.32 5.08
C ARG A 16 -10.58 -0.20 5.37
N GLY A 17 -9.78 -0.92 4.61
CA GLY A 17 -8.32 -0.96 4.69
C GLY A 17 -7.82 -2.12 5.53
N TRP A 18 -6.54 -2.05 5.84
CA TRP A 18 -5.85 -3.10 6.60
C TRP A 18 -6.28 -3.15 8.06
N GLN A 19 -6.20 -2.02 8.78
CA GLN A 19 -6.25 -1.96 10.23
C GLN A 19 -7.60 -2.36 10.80
N ARG A 20 -7.62 -3.31 11.77
CA ARG A 20 -8.80 -3.66 12.55
C ARG A 20 -9.41 -2.42 13.21
N LEU A 21 -10.72 -2.30 13.12
CA LEU A 21 -11.51 -1.24 13.73
C LEU A 21 -12.45 -1.84 14.79
N PRO A 22 -12.65 -1.18 15.94
CA PRO A 22 -13.57 -1.65 16.98
C PRO A 22 -14.99 -1.85 16.41
N GLY A 23 -15.60 -3.00 16.73
CA GLY A 23 -16.98 -3.31 16.34
C GLY A 23 -17.18 -3.55 14.83
N ARG A 24 -16.10 -3.73 14.05
CA ARG A 24 -16.16 -3.98 12.59
C ARG A 24 -15.30 -5.17 12.19
N ASP A 25 -15.82 -5.93 11.23
CA ASP A 25 -15.16 -7.10 10.65
C ASP A 25 -14.80 -6.93 9.16
N ASP A 26 -15.03 -5.72 8.59
CA ASP A 26 -14.79 -5.37 7.20
C ASP A 26 -13.37 -4.77 6.96
N THR A 27 -12.37 -5.33 7.64
CA THR A 27 -10.94 -4.98 7.49
C THR A 27 -10.11 -6.23 7.25
N ILE A 28 -8.98 -6.11 6.52
CA ILE A 28 -8.12 -7.26 6.20
C ILE A 28 -7.57 -7.91 7.48
N GLN A 29 -7.01 -7.10 8.40
CA GLN A 29 -6.49 -7.57 9.68
C GLN A 29 -7.57 -8.27 10.50
N GLY A 30 -8.78 -7.72 10.56
CA GLY A 30 -9.89 -8.32 11.30
C GLY A 30 -10.28 -9.69 10.75
N LYS A 31 -10.37 -9.84 9.41
CA LYS A 31 -10.64 -11.15 8.78
C LYS A 31 -9.57 -12.18 9.10
N LEU A 32 -8.29 -11.79 9.05
CA LEU A 32 -7.17 -12.68 9.37
C LEU A 32 -7.20 -13.11 10.85
N GLU A 33 -7.41 -12.18 11.78
CA GLU A 33 -7.46 -12.45 13.22
C GLU A 33 -8.62 -13.37 13.59
N ILE A 34 -9.81 -13.14 13.01
CA ILE A 34 -10.99 -14.01 13.21
C ILE A 34 -10.70 -15.42 12.70
N ALA A 35 -10.16 -15.57 11.49
CA ALA A 35 -9.86 -16.87 10.90
C ALA A 35 -8.79 -17.61 11.70
N LEU A 36 -7.67 -16.96 12.04
CA LEU A 36 -6.58 -17.54 12.81
C LEU A 36 -7.02 -17.93 14.22
N SER A 37 -7.75 -17.06 14.92
CA SER A 37 -8.22 -17.37 16.28
C SER A 37 -9.18 -18.56 16.30
N ARG A 38 -9.99 -18.74 15.26
CA ARG A 38 -10.86 -19.92 15.11
C ARG A 38 -10.09 -21.19 14.79
N ILE A 39 -9.06 -21.09 13.90
CA ILE A 39 -8.25 -22.24 13.49
C ILE A 39 -7.38 -22.75 14.62
N LEU A 40 -6.81 -21.83 15.41
CA LEU A 40 -5.83 -22.14 16.46
C LEU A 40 -6.46 -22.28 17.84
N GLU A 41 -7.75 -21.96 17.99
CA GLU A 41 -8.53 -22.00 19.25
C GLU A 41 -7.95 -21.10 20.36
N GLU A 42 -7.25 -20.02 19.97
CA GLU A 42 -6.65 -19.02 20.85
C GLU A 42 -6.78 -17.61 20.25
N PRO A 43 -6.81 -16.54 21.08
CA PRO A 43 -6.83 -15.17 20.57
C PRO A 43 -5.54 -14.84 19.81
N ILE A 44 -5.66 -14.46 18.53
CA ILE A 44 -4.52 -14.09 17.68
C ILE A 44 -4.57 -12.61 17.32
N GLU A 45 -3.44 -11.94 17.50
CA GLU A 45 -3.20 -10.58 17.00
C GLU A 45 -2.22 -10.62 15.82
N VAL A 46 -2.57 -9.94 14.72
CA VAL A 46 -1.78 -9.93 13.49
C VAL A 46 -1.09 -8.57 13.31
N SER A 47 0.22 -8.59 13.13
CA SER A 47 1.03 -7.40 12.85
C SER A 47 1.38 -7.34 11.37
N GLY A 48 0.80 -6.39 10.61
CA GLY A 48 1.13 -6.19 9.20
C GLY A 48 2.39 -5.35 8.98
N SER A 49 3.06 -5.52 7.83
CA SER A 49 4.25 -4.73 7.46
C SER A 49 3.93 -3.24 7.30
N GLY A 50 2.71 -2.92 6.92
CA GLY A 50 2.18 -1.56 6.79
C GLY A 50 0.67 -1.58 6.70
N ARG A 51 0.07 -0.41 6.89
CA ARG A 51 -1.37 -0.22 6.71
C ARG A 51 -1.63 0.20 5.27
N THR A 52 -2.66 -0.36 4.66
CA THR A 52 -3.25 0.13 3.42
C THR A 52 -4.58 0.80 3.72
N ASP A 53 -4.92 1.84 2.96
CA ASP A 53 -6.18 2.58 3.12
C ASP A 53 -7.38 1.76 2.61
N ALA A 54 -8.59 2.23 2.91
CA ALA A 54 -9.80 1.66 2.32
C ALA A 54 -9.73 1.67 0.80
N GLY A 55 -10.06 0.53 0.17
CA GLY A 55 -10.05 0.34 -1.28
C GLY A 55 -8.66 0.12 -1.90
N VAL A 56 -7.58 0.12 -1.12
CA VAL A 56 -6.21 -0.17 -1.60
C VAL A 56 -5.95 -1.67 -1.59
N HIS A 57 -5.30 -2.17 -2.64
CA HIS A 57 -4.99 -3.59 -2.84
C HIS A 57 -3.58 -3.96 -2.38
N ALA A 58 -3.30 -5.25 -2.31
CA ALA A 58 -1.95 -5.78 -2.16
C ALA A 58 -1.79 -7.09 -2.94
N LEU A 59 -0.62 -7.24 -3.59
CA LEU A 59 -0.17 -8.53 -4.13
C LEU A 59 0.71 -9.26 -3.12
N HIS A 60 1.62 -8.57 -2.42
CA HIS A 60 2.50 -9.17 -1.43
C HIS A 60 2.57 -8.31 -0.15
N GLN A 61 1.49 -8.33 0.63
CA GLN A 61 1.50 -7.82 2.01
C GLN A 61 2.10 -8.89 2.92
N ALA A 62 3.02 -8.51 3.78
CA ALA A 62 3.54 -9.41 4.81
C ALA A 62 2.95 -9.09 6.18
N ALA A 63 2.64 -10.12 6.94
CA ALA A 63 2.21 -10.00 8.33
C ALA A 63 2.84 -11.10 9.19
N ASN A 64 2.90 -10.89 10.50
CA ASN A 64 3.29 -11.93 11.43
C ASN A 64 2.31 -12.00 12.61
N PHE A 65 2.25 -13.15 13.23
CA PHE A 65 1.49 -13.40 14.46
C PHE A 65 2.22 -14.39 15.35
N HIS A 66 1.89 -14.37 16.63
CA HIS A 66 2.40 -15.32 17.61
C HIS A 66 1.29 -16.27 18.04
N CYS A 67 1.64 -17.54 18.29
CA CYS A 67 0.72 -18.55 18.82
C CYS A 67 1.44 -19.59 19.70
N GLU A 68 0.68 -20.30 20.53
CA GLU A 68 1.17 -21.45 21.32
C GLU A 68 0.94 -22.78 20.59
N SER A 69 0.03 -22.79 19.62
CA SER A 69 -0.35 -23.99 18.87
C SER A 69 0.85 -24.69 18.23
N ALA A 70 0.89 -26.02 18.34
CA ALA A 70 1.87 -26.89 17.67
C ALA A 70 1.45 -27.24 16.22
N MET A 71 0.31 -26.76 15.73
CA MET A 71 -0.19 -27.04 14.37
C MET A 71 0.86 -26.67 13.31
N PRO A 72 1.22 -27.56 12.37
CA PRO A 72 2.18 -27.26 11.32
C PRO A 72 1.77 -26.04 10.49
N ALA A 73 2.75 -25.20 10.08
CA ALA A 73 2.49 -23.99 9.30
C ALA A 73 1.75 -24.27 7.98
N GLY A 74 2.04 -25.41 7.32
CA GLY A 74 1.33 -25.87 6.12
C GLY A 74 -0.14 -26.21 6.36
N GLU A 75 -0.47 -26.73 7.54
CA GLU A 75 -1.86 -27.02 7.93
C GLU A 75 -2.61 -25.71 8.23
N ILE A 76 -1.97 -24.76 8.93
CA ILE A 76 -2.53 -23.39 9.15
C ILE A 76 -2.83 -22.74 7.81
N LEU A 77 -1.88 -22.81 6.86
CA LEU A 77 -2.06 -22.26 5.50
C LEU A 77 -3.26 -22.90 4.79
N SER A 78 -3.37 -24.23 4.83
CA SER A 78 -4.48 -24.94 4.19
C SER A 78 -5.83 -24.53 4.78
N LYS A 79 -5.92 -24.43 6.10
CA LYS A 79 -7.15 -24.00 6.79
C LYS A 79 -7.47 -22.54 6.52
N LEU A 80 -6.47 -21.64 6.51
CA LEU A 80 -6.69 -20.21 6.16
C LEU A 80 -7.30 -20.06 4.76
N ARG A 81 -6.81 -20.81 3.77
CA ARG A 81 -7.33 -20.79 2.40
C ARG A 81 -8.79 -21.27 2.28
N GLN A 82 -9.25 -22.08 3.24
CA GLN A 82 -10.65 -22.54 3.29
C GLN A 82 -11.56 -21.55 4.03
N TYR A 83 -11.04 -20.82 5.03
CA TYR A 83 -11.82 -19.92 5.87
C TYR A 83 -11.92 -18.50 5.35
N LEU A 84 -10.90 -18.03 4.65
CA LEU A 84 -10.87 -16.65 4.16
C LEU A 84 -11.78 -16.49 2.94
N PRO A 85 -12.39 -15.31 2.77
CA PRO A 85 -13.15 -15.00 1.57
C PRO A 85 -12.22 -14.96 0.34
N GLU A 86 -12.80 -15.15 -0.86
CA GLU A 86 -12.06 -15.25 -2.13
C GLU A 86 -11.18 -14.04 -2.48
N ASP A 87 -11.47 -12.88 -1.89
CA ASP A 87 -10.73 -11.64 -2.09
C ASP A 87 -9.56 -11.43 -1.10
N ILE A 88 -9.27 -12.44 -0.24
CA ILE A 88 -8.06 -12.50 0.60
C ILE A 88 -7.37 -13.85 0.39
N GLY A 89 -6.19 -13.83 -0.23
CA GLY A 89 -5.38 -15.02 -0.49
C GLY A 89 -4.12 -15.06 0.38
N ILE A 90 -3.70 -16.27 0.76
CA ILE A 90 -2.43 -16.50 1.48
C ILE A 90 -1.52 -17.33 0.58
N TYR A 91 -0.36 -16.78 0.22
CA TYR A 91 0.65 -17.48 -0.56
C TYR A 91 1.46 -18.44 0.31
N SER A 92 1.89 -17.97 1.48
CA SER A 92 2.71 -18.76 2.40
C SER A 92 2.41 -18.48 3.86
N CYS A 93 2.66 -19.48 4.70
CA CYS A 93 2.73 -19.39 6.15
C CYS A 93 4.00 -20.12 6.57
N VAL A 94 4.94 -19.43 7.23
CA VAL A 94 6.25 -20.00 7.60
C VAL A 94 6.66 -19.56 8.99
N ASP A 95 7.36 -20.45 9.71
CA ASP A 95 7.98 -20.08 10.97
C ASP A 95 9.11 -19.07 10.75
N VAL A 96 9.21 -18.07 11.62
CA VAL A 96 10.22 -17.05 11.58
C VAL A 96 10.86 -16.87 12.97
N PRO A 97 12.04 -16.24 13.08
CA PRO A 97 12.66 -15.99 14.37
C PRO A 97 11.70 -15.31 15.35
N PRO A 98 11.74 -15.63 16.67
CA PRO A 98 10.82 -15.07 17.66
C PRO A 98 10.76 -13.54 17.70
N ARG A 99 11.87 -12.86 17.37
CA ARG A 99 11.97 -11.38 17.34
C ARG A 99 11.58 -10.76 15.99
N PHE A 100 11.23 -11.55 14.99
CA PHE A 100 10.80 -11.02 13.71
C PHE A 100 9.51 -10.22 13.88
N HIS A 101 9.47 -9.04 13.26
CA HIS A 101 8.30 -8.19 13.24
C HIS A 101 8.09 -7.64 11.83
N ALA A 102 6.97 -7.97 11.19
CA ALA A 102 6.70 -7.65 9.79
C ALA A 102 6.89 -6.17 9.43
N ARG A 103 6.61 -5.25 10.36
CA ARG A 103 6.78 -3.81 10.13
C ARG A 103 8.19 -3.31 10.40
N LEU A 104 8.80 -3.76 11.51
CA LEU A 104 10.06 -3.18 12.00
C LEU A 104 11.28 -3.71 11.23
N ASN A 105 11.19 -4.93 10.71
CA ASN A 105 12.27 -5.54 9.93
C ASN A 105 12.16 -5.26 8.42
N ALA A 106 11.08 -4.62 7.96
CA ALA A 106 10.95 -4.25 6.54
C ALA A 106 11.97 -3.17 6.17
N ARG A 107 12.76 -3.44 5.12
CA ARG A 107 13.80 -2.55 4.58
C ARG A 107 13.29 -1.64 3.47
N ALA A 108 12.44 -2.20 2.61
CA ALA A 108 11.84 -1.47 1.51
C ALA A 108 10.42 -1.97 1.20
N LYS A 109 9.64 -1.11 0.55
CA LYS A 109 8.31 -1.44 0.03
C LYS A 109 8.17 -0.86 -1.36
N THR A 110 7.53 -1.62 -2.23
CA THR A 110 7.19 -1.17 -3.58
C THR A 110 5.67 -1.10 -3.71
N TYR A 111 5.18 0.04 -4.16
CA TYR A 111 3.79 0.28 -4.52
C TYR A 111 3.68 0.53 -6.01
N ARG A 112 2.61 0.05 -6.64
CA ARG A 112 2.23 0.39 -8.00
C ARG A 112 0.92 1.16 -7.97
N TYR A 113 0.90 2.28 -8.69
CA TYR A 113 -0.33 3.00 -8.97
C TYR A 113 -0.66 2.88 -10.47
N ARG A 114 -1.92 2.56 -10.80
CA ARG A 114 -2.38 2.36 -12.16
C ARG A 114 -3.41 3.43 -12.52
N ILE A 115 -3.19 4.08 -13.66
CA ILE A 115 -4.08 5.10 -14.22
C ILE A 115 -4.57 4.60 -15.58
N TRP A 116 -5.87 4.54 -15.77
CA TRP A 116 -6.48 4.39 -17.09
C TRP A 116 -6.59 5.77 -17.72
N ASN A 117 -5.71 6.07 -18.67
CA ASN A 117 -5.58 7.39 -19.30
C ASN A 117 -6.22 7.40 -20.68
N SER A 118 -7.53 7.13 -20.70
CA SER A 118 -8.34 7.09 -21.91
C SER A 118 -9.79 7.47 -21.58
N ARG A 119 -10.53 7.96 -22.62
CA ARG A 119 -11.97 8.15 -22.56
C ARG A 119 -12.75 6.87 -22.82
N GLU A 120 -12.07 5.82 -23.32
CA GLU A 120 -12.69 4.53 -23.56
C GLU A 120 -13.04 3.84 -22.24
N PRO A 121 -14.17 3.09 -22.19
CA PRO A 121 -14.63 2.43 -20.98
C PRO A 121 -13.62 1.39 -20.46
N CYS A 122 -13.34 1.40 -19.16
CA CYS A 122 -12.47 0.45 -18.47
C CYS A 122 -13.27 -0.46 -17.53
N VAL A 123 -14.22 -1.22 -18.07
CA VAL A 123 -15.19 -1.99 -17.29
C VAL A 123 -14.52 -3.11 -16.48
N PHE A 124 -13.65 -3.91 -17.09
CA PHE A 124 -13.06 -5.09 -16.45
C PHE A 124 -11.99 -4.76 -15.42
N GLN A 125 -11.29 -3.64 -15.58
CA GLN A 125 -10.23 -3.22 -14.65
C GLN A 125 -10.63 -2.08 -13.73
N ARG A 126 -11.87 -1.60 -13.79
CA ARG A 126 -12.34 -0.41 -13.04
C ARG A 126 -12.08 -0.44 -11.53
N ARG A 127 -11.92 -1.65 -10.95
CA ARG A 127 -11.62 -1.82 -9.53
C ARG A 127 -10.13 -1.66 -9.20
N TYR A 128 -9.27 -1.66 -10.23
CA TYR A 128 -7.80 -1.74 -10.08
C TYR A 128 -7.06 -0.60 -10.75
N VAL A 129 -7.78 0.37 -11.33
CA VAL A 129 -7.23 1.55 -11.98
C VAL A 129 -8.00 2.80 -11.57
N ALA A 130 -7.34 3.95 -11.55
CA ALA A 130 -7.98 5.26 -11.49
C ALA A 130 -8.20 5.77 -12.92
N VAL A 131 -9.42 6.13 -13.28
CA VAL A 131 -9.72 6.69 -14.59
C VAL A 131 -9.39 8.18 -14.60
N MET A 132 -8.48 8.60 -15.47
CA MET A 132 -8.04 9.99 -15.66
C MET A 132 -7.88 10.22 -17.17
N PRO A 133 -8.96 10.66 -17.87
CA PRO A 133 -9.00 10.70 -19.33
C PRO A 133 -8.29 11.92 -19.94
N GLU A 134 -7.86 12.87 -19.10
CA GLU A 134 -7.17 14.06 -19.56
C GLU A 134 -5.77 13.74 -20.08
N ARG A 135 -5.29 14.54 -21.03
CA ARG A 135 -3.91 14.39 -21.53
C ARG A 135 -2.90 14.62 -20.40
N LEU A 136 -1.97 13.68 -20.24
CA LEU A 136 -0.88 13.77 -19.28
C LEU A 136 0.48 13.81 -20.02
N ASP A 137 1.29 14.82 -19.71
CA ASP A 137 2.68 14.89 -20.14
C ASP A 137 3.54 13.98 -19.25
N LEU A 138 3.83 12.78 -19.73
CA LEU A 138 4.64 11.80 -18.99
C LEU A 138 6.09 12.25 -18.81
N ASN A 139 6.63 13.09 -19.71
CA ASN A 139 7.99 13.59 -19.56
C ASN A 139 8.07 14.61 -18.42
N ALA A 140 7.08 15.50 -18.30
CA ALA A 140 6.98 16.40 -17.16
C ALA A 140 6.79 15.60 -15.84
N MET A 141 5.91 14.59 -15.84
CA MET A 141 5.73 13.69 -14.69
C MET A 141 7.03 12.98 -14.28
N ARG A 142 7.84 12.48 -15.25
CA ARG A 142 9.14 11.85 -14.96
C ARG A 142 10.15 12.82 -14.37
N ARG A 143 10.20 14.08 -14.89
CA ARG A 143 11.05 15.11 -14.26
C ARG A 143 10.61 15.39 -12.83
N GLY A 144 9.30 15.52 -12.59
CA GLY A 144 8.76 15.67 -11.24
C GLY A 144 9.07 14.49 -10.33
N ALA A 145 8.97 13.26 -10.84
CA ALA A 145 9.33 12.03 -10.10
C ALA A 145 10.80 12.01 -9.67
N ALA A 146 11.70 12.47 -10.54
CA ALA A 146 13.13 12.58 -10.22
C ALA A 146 13.39 13.53 -9.04
N LEU A 147 12.63 14.65 -8.94
CA LEU A 147 12.75 15.59 -7.82
C LEU A 147 12.21 15.05 -6.50
N LEU A 148 11.29 14.07 -6.55
CA LEU A 148 10.74 13.40 -5.36
C LEU A 148 11.62 12.26 -4.84
N THR A 149 12.62 11.82 -5.61
CA THR A 149 13.54 10.75 -5.23
C THR A 149 14.58 11.28 -4.23
N GLY A 150 14.97 10.44 -3.28
CA GLY A 150 15.90 10.80 -2.22
C GLY A 150 15.25 10.83 -0.84
N GLU A 151 16.01 11.32 0.15
CA GLU A 151 15.56 11.48 1.53
C GLU A 151 15.08 12.92 1.75
N HIS A 152 13.79 13.07 2.07
CA HIS A 152 13.16 14.37 2.27
C HIS A 152 12.15 14.33 3.42
N ASP A 153 11.77 15.50 3.91
CA ASP A 153 10.61 15.66 4.79
C ASP A 153 9.32 15.69 3.95
N PHE A 154 8.60 14.57 3.93
CA PHE A 154 7.34 14.42 3.20
C PHE A 154 6.10 14.84 4.00
N SER A 155 6.21 15.81 4.91
CA SER A 155 5.06 16.30 5.71
C SER A 155 3.87 16.74 4.86
N ALA A 156 4.08 17.45 3.76
CA ALA A 156 3.03 17.86 2.82
C ALA A 156 2.34 16.66 2.15
N PHE A 157 3.01 15.53 2.05
CA PHE A 157 2.48 14.28 1.48
C PHE A 157 1.89 13.34 2.54
N CYS A 158 1.65 13.81 3.76
CA CYS A 158 1.06 13.04 4.85
C CYS A 158 -0.41 13.43 5.04
N GLY A 159 -1.32 12.45 4.89
CA GLY A 159 -2.75 12.65 5.13
C GLY A 159 -3.12 12.80 6.62
N ASN A 160 -2.16 12.74 7.54
CA ASN A 160 -2.36 12.93 8.97
C ASN A 160 -1.63 14.19 9.46
N ALA A 161 -2.35 15.29 9.52
CA ALA A 161 -1.82 16.58 10.02
C ALA A 161 -1.35 16.56 11.47
N ARG A 162 -1.78 15.57 12.28
CA ARG A 162 -1.40 15.42 13.69
C ARG A 162 -0.31 14.37 13.91
N MET A 163 0.50 14.08 12.89
CA MET A 163 1.55 13.09 12.99
C MET A 163 2.64 13.54 13.97
N LYS A 164 2.85 12.72 15.05
CA LYS A 164 3.88 13.00 16.07
C LYS A 164 5.25 12.38 15.75
N LYS A 165 5.29 11.43 14.78
CA LYS A 165 6.52 10.74 14.36
C LYS A 165 7.16 11.48 13.19
N SER A 166 8.46 11.26 12.97
CA SER A 166 9.18 11.82 11.82
C SER A 166 8.44 11.56 10.50
N THR A 167 8.36 12.61 9.70
CA THR A 167 7.83 12.63 8.32
C THR A 167 8.94 12.44 7.28
N VAL A 168 10.20 12.36 7.71
CA VAL A 168 11.33 12.07 6.82
C VAL A 168 11.22 10.64 6.31
N ARG A 169 11.28 10.48 4.98
CA ARG A 169 11.31 9.19 4.27
C ARG A 169 12.31 9.23 3.14
N ARG A 170 12.75 8.05 2.72
CA ARG A 170 13.59 7.92 1.52
C ARG A 170 12.79 7.18 0.44
N ILE A 171 12.66 7.83 -0.70
CA ILE A 171 12.17 7.21 -1.93
C ILE A 171 13.39 6.80 -2.76
N ASP A 172 13.56 5.50 -2.97
CA ASP A 172 14.69 4.94 -3.71
C ASP A 172 14.50 5.10 -5.22
N SER A 173 13.25 4.96 -5.71
CA SER A 173 12.91 5.16 -7.13
C SER A 173 11.42 5.46 -7.33
N ILE A 174 11.13 6.21 -8.40
CA ILE A 174 9.78 6.37 -8.97
C ILE A 174 9.92 6.12 -10.48
N ASP A 175 9.30 5.04 -10.97
CA ASP A 175 9.31 4.68 -12.39
C ASP A 175 7.92 4.89 -12.99
N ILE A 176 7.86 5.56 -14.17
CA ILE A 176 6.62 5.87 -14.87
C ILE A 176 6.66 5.27 -16.27
N GLN A 177 5.77 4.31 -16.52
CA GLN A 177 5.66 3.60 -17.78
C GLN A 177 4.25 3.74 -18.35
N ARG A 178 4.13 3.67 -19.68
CA ARG A 178 2.87 3.62 -20.40
C ARG A 178 2.77 2.32 -21.19
N GLN A 179 1.66 1.62 -21.04
CA GLN A 179 1.32 0.42 -21.80
C GLN A 179 -0.09 0.60 -22.39
N GLY A 180 -0.17 0.96 -23.66
CA GLY A 180 -1.44 1.33 -24.30
C GLY A 180 -2.10 2.51 -23.58
N GLU A 181 -3.33 2.31 -23.12
CA GLU A 181 -4.12 3.30 -22.40
C GLU A 181 -3.79 3.38 -20.90
N GLU A 182 -2.95 2.47 -20.40
CA GLU A 182 -2.61 2.43 -18.99
C GLU A 182 -1.25 3.10 -18.72
N ILE A 183 -1.22 3.94 -17.68
CA ILE A 183 0.00 4.48 -17.09
C ILE A 183 0.21 3.78 -15.76
N GLN A 184 1.40 3.21 -15.55
CA GLN A 184 1.83 2.61 -14.30
C GLN A 184 2.92 3.45 -13.66
N ILE A 185 2.79 3.69 -12.34
CA ILE A 185 3.78 4.42 -11.55
C ILE A 185 4.21 3.51 -10.40
N LEU A 186 5.49 3.11 -10.37
CA LEU A 186 6.06 2.32 -9.29
C LEU A 186 6.83 3.23 -8.34
N PHE A 187 6.57 3.07 -7.06
CA PHE A 187 7.25 3.79 -5.97
C PHE A 187 7.95 2.79 -5.08
N THR A 188 9.27 2.87 -4.97
CA THR A 188 10.07 2.07 -4.03
C THR A 188 10.74 2.97 -3.01
N GLY A 189 10.68 2.59 -1.72
CA GLY A 189 11.29 3.37 -0.64
C GLY A 189 11.28 2.64 0.69
N ASN A 190 11.95 3.21 1.70
CA ASN A 190 12.10 2.63 3.03
C ASN A 190 10.79 2.57 3.85
N GLY A 191 9.77 3.29 3.42
CA GLY A 191 8.44 3.35 4.03
C GLY A 191 7.67 4.58 3.56
N PHE A 192 6.36 4.53 3.73
CA PHE A 192 5.47 5.58 3.28
C PHE A 192 4.58 6.06 4.44
N LEU A 193 4.26 7.35 4.44
CA LEU A 193 3.32 7.97 5.38
C LEU A 193 1.87 7.63 5.00
N TYR A 194 0.95 7.96 5.88
CA TYR A 194 -0.48 7.81 5.61
C TYR A 194 -0.87 8.60 4.35
N ASN A 195 -1.50 7.94 3.38
CA ASN A 195 -1.91 8.47 2.08
C ASN A 195 -0.75 8.94 1.16
N MET A 196 0.52 8.80 1.56
CA MET A 196 1.66 9.42 0.89
C MET A 196 1.72 9.10 -0.61
N VAL A 197 1.69 7.84 -1.00
CA VAL A 197 1.80 7.45 -2.43
C VAL A 197 0.66 8.05 -3.25
N ARG A 198 -0.56 8.09 -2.74
CA ARG A 198 -1.72 8.66 -3.43
C ARG A 198 -1.59 10.17 -3.61
N ILE A 199 -1.01 10.88 -2.63
CA ILE A 199 -0.76 12.33 -2.72
C ILE A 199 0.39 12.61 -3.70
N LEU A 200 1.45 11.78 -3.69
CA LEU A 200 2.53 11.85 -4.68
C LEU A 200 1.98 11.68 -6.10
N VAL A 201 1.09 10.72 -6.32
CA VAL A 201 0.40 10.52 -7.60
C VAL A 201 -0.41 11.76 -7.99
N GLY A 202 -1.21 12.31 -7.07
CA GLY A 202 -1.99 13.52 -7.34
C GLY A 202 -1.11 14.69 -7.77
N THR A 203 0.01 14.90 -7.06
CA THR A 203 0.99 15.95 -7.40
C THR A 203 1.61 15.73 -8.79
N LEU A 204 2.00 14.48 -9.11
CA LEU A 204 2.55 14.15 -10.43
C LEU A 204 1.51 14.30 -11.54
N VAL A 205 0.24 14.01 -11.28
CA VAL A 205 -0.85 14.21 -12.24
C VAL A 205 -1.10 15.70 -12.50
N GLU A 206 -1.06 16.56 -11.47
CA GLU A 206 -1.13 18.02 -11.64
C GLU A 206 0.02 18.54 -12.52
N VAL A 207 1.26 18.02 -12.32
CA VAL A 207 2.39 18.33 -13.20
C VAL A 207 2.11 17.86 -14.63
N GLY A 208 1.61 16.63 -14.80
CA GLY A 208 1.29 16.07 -16.12
C GLY A 208 0.20 16.81 -16.87
N ARG A 209 -0.73 17.47 -16.16
CA ARG A 209 -1.78 18.34 -16.71
C ARG A 209 -1.29 19.77 -17.00
N GLY A 210 -0.09 20.14 -16.54
CA GLY A 210 0.40 21.52 -16.58
C GLY A 210 -0.28 22.46 -15.57
N GLU A 211 -0.95 21.90 -14.57
CA GLU A 211 -1.59 22.65 -13.46
C GLU A 211 -0.58 23.03 -12.38
N ARG A 212 0.59 22.36 -12.37
CA ARG A 212 1.70 22.59 -11.43
C ARG A 212 3.02 22.61 -12.18
N GLU A 213 3.84 23.61 -11.89
CA GLU A 213 5.22 23.68 -12.39
C GLU A 213 6.08 22.56 -11.75
N THR A 214 6.85 21.85 -12.57
CA THR A 214 7.72 20.76 -12.11
C THR A 214 8.70 21.25 -11.04
N GLU A 215 9.26 22.43 -11.23
CA GLU A 215 10.26 23.09 -10.40
C GLU A 215 9.72 23.49 -9.03
N SER A 216 8.40 23.50 -8.84
CA SER A 216 7.76 23.78 -7.53
C SER A 216 7.84 22.62 -6.56
N ILE A 217 8.11 21.38 -7.02
CA ILE A 217 8.12 20.17 -6.16
C ILE A 217 9.05 20.30 -4.95
N PRO A 218 10.30 20.78 -5.05
CA PRO A 218 11.18 20.89 -3.88
C PRO A 218 10.63 21.79 -2.78
N SER A 219 9.82 22.80 -3.10
CA SER A 219 9.19 23.67 -2.10
C SER A 219 8.10 22.99 -1.25
N LEU A 220 7.66 21.79 -1.65
CA LEU A 220 6.68 21.00 -0.90
C LEU A 220 7.30 20.24 0.29
N PHE A 221 8.60 20.03 0.29
CA PHE A 221 9.29 19.34 1.40
C PHE A 221 9.23 20.20 2.66
N GLY A 222 8.80 19.59 3.77
CA GLY A 222 8.58 20.32 5.03
C GLY A 222 7.34 21.24 5.01
N GLY A 223 6.61 21.28 3.90
CA GLY A 223 5.39 22.10 3.72
C GLY A 223 4.14 21.49 4.34
N LYS A 224 3.00 22.11 4.06
CA LYS A 224 1.69 21.69 4.55
C LYS A 224 0.98 20.78 3.55
N ARG A 225 0.02 19.97 4.02
CA ARG A 225 -0.79 19.06 3.18
C ARG A 225 -1.51 19.79 2.04
N GLU A 226 -1.97 20.99 2.29
CA GLU A 226 -2.69 21.83 1.30
C GLU A 226 -1.84 22.29 0.14
N ASP A 227 -0.50 22.31 0.29
CA ASP A 227 0.44 22.70 -0.76
C ASP A 227 0.66 21.57 -1.79
N ALA A 228 0.51 20.32 -1.37
CA ALA A 228 0.67 19.16 -2.25
C ALA A 228 -0.61 18.83 -3.03
N GLY A 229 -0.49 18.01 -4.08
CA GLY A 229 -1.57 17.67 -4.98
C GLY A 229 -2.74 16.92 -4.32
N PHE A 230 -3.77 16.68 -5.09
CA PHE A 230 -4.98 16.00 -4.62
C PHE A 230 -4.72 14.55 -4.16
N LEU A 231 -5.66 13.98 -3.40
CA LEU A 231 -5.59 12.58 -2.99
C LEU A 231 -6.11 11.68 -4.12
N ALA A 232 -5.22 11.02 -4.84
CA ALA A 232 -5.58 10.12 -5.94
C ALA A 232 -6.47 8.96 -5.46
N PRO A 233 -7.41 8.44 -6.29
CA PRO A 233 -8.33 7.36 -5.95
C PRO A 233 -7.62 6.11 -5.41
N ALA A 234 -8.19 5.45 -4.39
CA ALA A 234 -7.57 4.33 -3.70
C ALA A 234 -7.41 3.08 -4.59
N GLN A 235 -8.40 2.82 -5.45
CA GLN A 235 -8.45 1.62 -6.28
C GLN A 235 -7.30 1.52 -7.30
N GLY A 236 -6.62 2.62 -7.63
CA GLY A 236 -5.42 2.56 -8.46
C GLY A 236 -4.18 2.04 -7.74
N LEU A 237 -4.18 2.00 -6.39
CA LEU A 237 -3.01 1.69 -5.58
C LEU A 237 -2.96 0.22 -5.16
N CYS A 238 -1.80 -0.40 -5.34
CA CYS A 238 -1.51 -1.76 -4.90
C CYS A 238 -0.12 -1.85 -4.27
N LEU A 239 -0.03 -2.45 -3.07
CA LEU A 239 1.25 -2.86 -2.48
C LEU A 239 1.76 -4.09 -3.25
N MET A 240 2.92 -3.96 -3.88
CA MET A 240 3.50 -4.99 -4.75
C MET A 240 4.44 -5.92 -3.99
N GLU A 241 5.26 -5.36 -3.07
CA GLU A 241 6.32 -6.10 -2.42
C GLU A 241 6.73 -5.46 -1.09
N VAL A 242 7.21 -6.31 -0.16
CA VAL A 242 7.89 -5.91 1.07
C VAL A 242 9.19 -6.68 1.17
N VAL A 243 10.32 -5.96 1.22
CA VAL A 243 11.68 -6.53 1.31
C VAL A 243 12.15 -6.54 2.77
N TYR A 244 12.77 -7.67 3.19
CA TYR A 244 13.30 -7.90 4.54
C TYR A 244 14.81 -8.06 4.55
#